data_025e32a0e5ecfc7a9e1b4a87935d8369
#
_entry.id   025e32a0e5ecfc7a9e1b4a87935d8369
#
_cell.length_a   1.000
_cell.length_b   1.000
_cell.length_c   1.000
_cell.angle_alpha   90.00
_cell.angle_beta   90.00
_cell.angle_gamma   90.00
#
_symmetry.space_group_name_H-M   'P 1'
#
loop_
_entity.id
_entity.type
_entity.pdbx_description
1 polymer ?
#
loop_
_entity_poly.entity_id
_entity_poly.type
_entity_poly.pdbx_seq_one_letter_code
_entity_poly.pdbx_strand_id
1 'polypeptide(L)'
;MSRLRSLSSKLIHPVATRHGLTTNRFASGVKGMTMNLEAGQVGVVLFGSDRLVKEGETVDVPVGPELLGRVVDALGNPIDGKGPLNTKAKARAQLKAPGILPRRSVHEPVQTGLKSVDSMVPIGRGQRELIIGDRQTGKTAVALDAILNQKRINATNDESKKLYCVYVAVGQKRSTVAQLVKTLEENDALKYSIVVAATASEAAPLQYIAPFTGTAMGEWFRDNGRHAVIIFDDLSKQAVAYRQMSLLLRRPPGREAYPGDVFYLHSRLLERAAKLNDKHGGGSLTALPVIETQGGDVSAYIPTNVISITDGQIFLETELFYKGIRPAINVGLSVSRVGSAAQVKAMKQVAGSLKLFLAQYREVAAFAQFGSDLDASTKQTLNRGERLTELLKQKQYSPMAVSEMVPLIFAGVNGHLDNIPVAKIEKWEEDFTAYLKSNQAEVLQTIDKEGQLSKDLEAKLKDVIVEFNKSFS
;
A
#
# COMPACT_ATOMS: atom_id res chain seq x y z
N MET A 1 34.84 -2.75 -0.96
CA MET A 1 35.16 -1.92 0.23
C MET A 1 35.08 -0.45 -0.18
N SER A 2 34.02 0.24 0.21
CA SER A 2 33.87 1.69 0.02
C SER A 2 34.75 2.42 1.03
N ARG A 3 35.77 3.13 0.56
CA ARG A 3 36.65 3.93 1.43
C ARG A 3 35.92 5.21 1.82
N LEU A 4 35.71 5.41 3.11
CA LEU A 4 35.40 6.73 3.66
C LEU A 4 36.62 7.65 3.52
N ARG A 5 36.50 8.75 2.80
CA ARG A 5 37.49 9.82 2.82
C ARG A 5 36.95 10.98 3.63
N SER A 6 37.69 11.42 4.62
CA SER A 6 37.48 12.72 5.26
C SER A 6 37.95 13.83 4.30
N LEU A 7 37.08 14.72 3.91
CA LEU A 7 37.43 15.91 3.13
C LEU A 7 37.70 17.08 4.09
N SER A 8 38.81 17.80 3.87
CA SER A 8 39.14 18.94 4.71
C SER A 8 38.15 20.10 4.47
N SER A 9 37.88 20.86 5.54
CA SER A 9 36.89 21.94 5.60
C SER A 9 36.99 23.06 4.55
N LYS A 10 38.05 23.09 3.75
CA LYS A 10 38.26 24.10 2.69
C LYS A 10 37.56 23.80 1.37
N LEU A 11 36.91 22.65 1.22
CA LEU A 11 36.31 22.19 -0.05
C LEU A 11 34.77 22.13 -0.04
N ILE A 12 34.15 22.51 1.06
CA ILE A 12 32.69 22.43 1.18
C ILE A 12 32.16 23.76 1.72
N HIS A 13 31.50 24.56 0.88
CA HIS A 13 30.62 25.61 1.38
C HIS A 13 29.27 24.96 1.76
N PRO A 14 28.98 24.82 3.07
CA PRO A 14 27.69 24.30 3.45
C PRO A 14 26.63 25.37 3.24
N VAL A 15 25.71 25.16 2.34
CA VAL A 15 24.39 25.79 2.47
C VAL A 15 23.71 25.09 3.63
N ALA A 16 24.03 25.55 4.84
CA ALA A 16 23.43 25.07 6.05
C ALA A 16 21.99 25.58 6.12
N THR A 17 21.06 24.78 5.67
CA THR A 17 19.68 24.90 6.15
C THR A 17 19.61 24.21 7.51
N ARG A 18 19.14 24.92 8.52
CA ARG A 18 19.12 24.55 9.94
C ARG A 18 18.40 23.22 10.31
N HIS A 19 17.82 22.50 9.35
CA HIS A 19 17.04 21.29 9.59
C HIS A 19 17.12 20.37 8.36
N GLY A 20 17.95 19.36 8.39
CA GLY A 20 17.90 18.25 7.47
C GLY A 20 19.23 17.85 6.82
N LEU A 21 19.34 16.56 6.51
CA LEU A 21 20.41 15.98 5.71
C LEU A 21 20.37 16.61 4.31
N THR A 22 21.47 17.25 3.88
CA THR A 22 21.56 17.85 2.55
C THR A 22 22.13 16.85 1.56
N THR A 23 21.51 16.78 0.39
CA THR A 23 22.01 16.01 -0.76
C THR A 23 22.84 16.93 -1.64
N ASN A 24 24.09 16.53 -1.93
CA ASN A 24 25.03 17.34 -2.70
C ASN A 24 25.30 16.68 -4.06
N ARG A 25 25.41 17.51 -5.11
CA ARG A 25 25.91 17.11 -6.42
C ARG A 25 27.34 17.59 -6.56
N PHE A 26 28.26 16.70 -6.93
CA PHE A 26 29.65 17.05 -7.20
C PHE A 26 29.84 17.48 -8.66
N ALA A 27 30.82 18.29 -8.94
CA ALA A 27 31.11 18.81 -10.31
C ALA A 27 31.31 17.67 -11.34
N SER A 28 31.74 16.50 -10.89
CA SER A 28 31.82 15.27 -11.70
C SER A 28 30.49 14.61 -12.05
N GLY A 29 29.34 15.16 -11.62
CA GLY A 29 28.04 14.55 -11.78
C GLY A 29 27.68 13.51 -10.74
N VAL A 30 28.63 13.06 -9.91
CA VAL A 30 28.35 12.16 -8.78
C VAL A 30 27.52 12.91 -7.75
N LYS A 31 26.49 12.24 -7.21
CA LYS A 31 25.62 12.76 -6.17
C LYS A 31 25.98 12.13 -4.83
N GLY A 32 25.82 12.86 -3.74
CA GLY A 32 26.08 12.37 -2.40
C GLY A 32 25.20 13.09 -1.37
N MET A 33 25.11 12.53 -0.18
CA MET A 33 24.30 13.04 0.91
C MET A 33 25.16 13.23 2.16
N THR A 34 25.08 14.43 2.76
CA THR A 34 25.72 14.72 4.03
C THR A 34 24.95 14.02 5.15
N MET A 35 25.66 13.20 5.91
CA MET A 35 25.07 12.42 7.02
C MET A 35 25.54 12.91 8.39
N ASN A 36 26.80 13.36 8.51
CA ASN A 36 27.40 13.88 9.74
C ASN A 36 28.09 15.22 9.52
N LEU A 37 27.87 16.14 10.46
CA LEU A 37 28.61 17.40 10.55
C LEU A 37 29.38 17.39 11.87
N GLU A 38 30.68 17.33 11.80
CA GLU A 38 31.56 17.36 12.97
C GLU A 38 32.53 18.57 12.86
N ALA A 39 33.12 19.00 13.95
CA ALA A 39 34.10 20.05 13.93
C ALA A 39 35.32 19.61 13.09
N GLY A 40 35.50 20.23 11.93
CA GLY A 40 36.62 19.97 11.02
C GLY A 40 36.43 18.85 10.00
N GLN A 41 35.30 18.13 10.00
CA GLN A 41 35.00 17.12 8.98
C GLN A 41 33.52 16.95 8.70
N VAL A 42 33.20 16.53 7.48
CA VAL A 42 31.84 16.24 7.02
C VAL A 42 31.77 14.81 6.49
N GLY A 43 30.91 13.98 7.09
CA GLY A 43 30.64 12.64 6.59
C GLY A 43 29.64 12.70 5.43
N VAL A 44 30.07 12.29 4.23
CA VAL A 44 29.21 12.26 3.02
C VAL A 44 29.12 10.85 2.50
N VAL A 45 27.89 10.42 2.23
CA VAL A 45 27.60 9.14 1.54
C VAL A 45 27.39 9.42 0.06
N LEU A 46 28.17 8.74 -0.79
CA LEU A 46 28.11 8.93 -2.24
C LEU A 46 27.13 7.93 -2.89
N PHE A 47 26.40 8.40 -3.90
CA PHE A 47 25.50 7.57 -4.73
C PHE A 47 26.22 6.98 -5.95
N GLY A 48 27.55 6.80 -5.90
CA GLY A 48 28.37 6.30 -6.98
C GLY A 48 29.85 6.16 -6.60
N SER A 49 30.75 6.11 -7.61
CA SER A 49 32.19 5.97 -7.39
C SER A 49 32.79 7.22 -6.74
N ASP A 50 33.66 7.03 -5.74
CA ASP A 50 34.39 8.09 -5.04
C ASP A 50 35.53 8.71 -5.87
N ARG A 51 35.87 8.10 -7.00
CA ARG A 51 37.06 8.49 -7.81
C ARG A 51 36.94 9.84 -8.48
N LEU A 52 35.71 10.34 -8.66
CA LEU A 52 35.41 11.56 -9.43
C LEU A 52 34.71 12.62 -8.57
N VAL A 53 34.83 12.59 -7.26
CA VAL A 53 34.08 13.49 -6.38
C VAL A 53 34.70 14.85 -6.28
N LYS A 54 33.92 15.87 -6.62
CA LYS A 54 34.16 17.29 -6.38
C LYS A 54 32.91 17.92 -5.78
N GLU A 55 32.98 19.14 -5.27
CA GLU A 55 31.90 19.87 -4.60
C GLU A 55 30.63 20.10 -5.45
N GLY A 56 29.42 20.16 -4.83
CA GLY A 56 28.20 20.28 -5.60
C GLY A 56 26.87 20.66 -4.93
N GLU A 57 25.78 20.55 -5.67
CA GLU A 57 24.44 21.06 -5.40
C GLU A 57 23.49 20.01 -4.79
N THR A 58 22.30 20.46 -4.28
CA THR A 58 21.25 19.59 -3.77
C THR A 58 20.64 18.67 -4.85
N VAL A 59 20.33 17.41 -4.50
CA VAL A 59 19.68 16.48 -5.42
C VAL A 59 18.18 16.73 -5.49
N ASP A 60 17.75 17.27 -6.63
CA ASP A 60 16.35 17.34 -7.01
C ASP A 60 15.99 16.16 -7.93
N VAL A 61 14.77 15.68 -7.81
CA VAL A 61 14.25 14.58 -8.62
C VAL A 61 13.15 15.09 -9.56
N PRO A 62 13.01 14.50 -10.75
CA PRO A 62 11.93 14.86 -11.66
C PRO A 62 10.56 14.50 -11.06
N VAL A 63 9.58 15.35 -11.30
CA VAL A 63 8.19 15.13 -10.88
C VAL A 63 7.26 15.55 -12.01
N GLY A 64 6.01 15.14 -11.95
CA GLY A 64 5.01 15.54 -12.93
C GLY A 64 4.33 14.35 -13.62
N PRO A 65 3.26 14.62 -14.39
CA PRO A 65 2.48 13.58 -15.06
C PRO A 65 3.26 12.87 -16.18
N GLU A 66 4.35 13.48 -16.64
CA GLU A 66 5.24 12.92 -17.68
C GLU A 66 6.01 11.68 -17.22
N LEU A 67 6.00 11.41 -15.89
CA LEU A 67 6.55 10.18 -15.32
C LEU A 67 5.57 9.00 -15.35
N LEU A 68 4.29 9.24 -15.62
CA LEU A 68 3.31 8.16 -15.76
C LEU A 68 3.71 7.23 -16.92
N GLY A 69 3.66 5.94 -16.68
CA GLY A 69 4.09 4.92 -17.64
C GLY A 69 5.60 4.67 -17.66
N ARG A 70 6.36 5.28 -16.77
CA ARG A 70 7.83 5.21 -16.76
C ARG A 70 8.35 4.42 -15.55
N VAL A 71 9.52 3.81 -15.78
CA VAL A 71 10.30 3.15 -14.73
C VAL A 71 11.61 3.93 -14.56
N VAL A 72 11.86 4.37 -13.34
CA VAL A 72 13.02 5.21 -13.00
C VAL A 72 13.84 4.61 -11.87
N ASP A 73 15.10 5.03 -11.75
CA ASP A 73 15.97 4.68 -10.64
C ASP A 73 15.69 5.54 -9.39
N ALA A 74 16.44 5.32 -8.32
CA ALA A 74 16.32 6.07 -7.07
C ALA A 74 16.58 7.59 -7.18
N LEU A 75 17.19 8.04 -8.25
CA LEU A 75 17.48 9.44 -8.52
C LEU A 75 16.54 10.07 -9.57
N GLY A 76 15.57 9.27 -10.04
CA GLY A 76 14.61 9.69 -11.06
C GLY A 76 15.11 9.59 -12.49
N ASN A 77 16.23 8.91 -12.75
CA ASN A 77 16.68 8.67 -14.12
C ASN A 77 15.87 7.52 -14.73
N PRO A 78 15.43 7.62 -16.01
CA PRO A 78 14.68 6.55 -16.66
C PRO A 78 15.59 5.33 -16.91
N ILE A 79 15.04 4.14 -16.62
CA ILE A 79 15.73 2.84 -16.80
C ILE A 79 14.91 1.85 -17.65
N ASP A 80 13.83 2.33 -18.27
CA ASP A 80 12.87 1.55 -19.06
C ASP A 80 13.20 1.50 -20.56
N GLY A 81 14.28 2.13 -21.00
CA GLY A 81 14.65 2.18 -22.42
C GLY A 81 13.77 3.08 -23.29
N LYS A 82 12.79 3.79 -22.71
CA LYS A 82 11.85 4.67 -23.44
C LYS A 82 12.38 6.10 -23.67
N GLY A 83 13.70 6.31 -23.51
CA GLY A 83 14.32 7.61 -23.71
C GLY A 83 14.20 8.55 -22.50
N PRO A 84 14.68 9.81 -22.62
CA PRO A 84 14.70 10.78 -21.53
C PRO A 84 13.29 11.19 -21.09
N LEU A 85 13.18 11.65 -19.83
CA LEU A 85 11.95 12.21 -19.30
C LEU A 85 11.73 13.63 -19.83
N ASN A 86 10.54 13.92 -20.27
CA ASN A 86 10.18 15.20 -20.89
C ASN A 86 9.56 16.18 -19.88
N THR A 87 9.95 16.07 -18.59
CA THR A 87 9.46 16.96 -17.54
C THR A 87 10.47 18.06 -17.22
N LYS A 88 9.96 19.28 -17.01
CA LYS A 88 10.73 20.42 -16.50
C LYS A 88 10.58 20.59 -14.99
N ALA A 89 9.58 19.97 -14.39
CA ALA A 89 9.30 20.08 -12.97
C ALA A 89 10.26 19.20 -12.17
N LYS A 90 10.83 19.78 -11.12
CA LYS A 90 11.70 19.09 -10.16
C LYS A 90 11.26 19.40 -8.76
N ALA A 91 11.43 18.44 -7.85
CA ALA A 91 11.19 18.61 -6.44
C ALA A 91 12.32 17.97 -5.62
N ARG A 92 12.55 18.48 -4.43
CA ARG A 92 13.50 17.85 -3.50
C ARG A 92 12.96 16.52 -3.03
N ALA A 93 13.78 15.48 -3.07
CA ALA A 93 13.38 14.16 -2.57
C ALA A 93 13.04 14.19 -1.07
N GLN A 94 13.80 14.94 -0.28
CA GLN A 94 13.60 15.07 1.16
C GLN A 94 13.00 16.44 1.50
N LEU A 95 11.69 16.44 1.74
CA LEU A 95 10.93 17.61 2.19
C LEU A 95 10.26 17.32 3.53
N LYS A 96 9.93 18.39 4.24
CA LYS A 96 9.15 18.33 5.47
C LYS A 96 7.69 18.00 5.14
N ALA A 97 7.08 17.15 5.96
CA ALA A 97 5.66 16.83 5.84
C ALA A 97 4.77 18.07 5.96
N PRO A 98 3.56 18.07 5.35
CA PRO A 98 2.58 19.12 5.56
C PRO A 98 2.27 19.33 7.05
N GLY A 99 2.15 20.58 7.47
CA GLY A 99 1.75 20.92 8.83
C GLY A 99 0.32 20.49 9.17
N ILE A 100 -0.16 20.80 10.38
CA ILE A 100 -1.50 20.42 10.86
C ILE A 100 -2.59 21.18 10.10
N LEU A 101 -2.41 22.48 9.88
CA LEU A 101 -3.43 23.36 9.28
C LEU A 101 -3.81 23.01 7.83
N PRO A 102 -2.88 22.56 6.96
CA PRO A 102 -3.23 22.13 5.61
C PRO A 102 -3.99 20.81 5.54
N ARG A 103 -4.00 20.00 6.59
CA ARG A 103 -4.60 18.65 6.60
C ARG A 103 -6.11 18.70 6.80
N ARG A 104 -6.78 17.68 6.29
CA ARG A 104 -8.18 17.36 6.55
C ARG A 104 -8.28 15.89 6.96
N SER A 105 -9.29 15.57 7.78
CA SER A 105 -9.59 14.18 8.15
C SER A 105 -9.90 13.34 6.92
N VAL A 106 -9.38 12.10 6.90
CA VAL A 106 -9.61 11.11 5.84
C VAL A 106 -11.09 10.70 5.85
N HIS A 107 -11.76 10.79 4.69
CA HIS A 107 -13.17 10.47 4.53
C HIS A 107 -13.55 9.90 3.16
N GLU A 108 -12.60 9.85 2.21
CA GLU A 108 -12.81 9.30 0.87
C GLU A 108 -12.15 7.92 0.77
N PRO A 109 -12.81 6.91 0.18
CA PRO A 109 -12.25 5.57 0.11
C PRO A 109 -11.13 5.46 -0.95
N VAL A 110 -10.14 4.61 -0.65
CA VAL A 110 -9.31 3.94 -1.64
C VAL A 110 -9.89 2.56 -1.86
N GLN A 111 -10.48 2.33 -3.02
CA GLN A 111 -11.02 1.03 -3.38
C GLN A 111 -9.89 0.12 -3.84
N THR A 112 -9.59 -0.91 -3.06
CA THR A 112 -8.54 -1.88 -3.40
C THR A 112 -9.01 -2.98 -4.35
N GLY A 113 -10.32 -3.20 -4.41
CA GLY A 113 -10.91 -4.29 -5.17
C GLY A 113 -10.81 -5.65 -4.49
N LEU A 114 -10.29 -5.70 -3.27
CA LEU A 114 -10.22 -6.90 -2.46
C LEU A 114 -11.38 -6.94 -1.46
N LYS A 115 -12.21 -7.98 -1.54
CA LYS A 115 -13.37 -8.18 -0.67
C LYS A 115 -13.02 -8.05 0.81
N SER A 116 -11.95 -8.72 1.22
CA SER A 116 -11.51 -8.75 2.62
C SER A 116 -10.97 -7.41 3.13
N VAL A 117 -10.30 -6.62 2.28
CA VAL A 117 -9.77 -5.29 2.64
C VAL A 117 -10.90 -4.27 2.68
N ASP A 118 -11.61 -4.10 1.58
CA ASP A 118 -12.62 -3.04 1.43
C ASP A 118 -13.81 -3.21 2.40
N SER A 119 -14.08 -4.45 2.84
CA SER A 119 -15.14 -4.73 3.82
C SER A 119 -14.70 -4.62 5.28
N MET A 120 -13.50 -5.04 5.64
CA MET A 120 -13.08 -5.20 7.04
C MET A 120 -11.96 -4.28 7.50
N VAL A 121 -11.10 -3.83 6.58
CA VAL A 121 -9.93 -2.98 6.87
C VAL A 121 -9.86 -1.88 5.81
N PRO A 122 -10.90 -1.04 5.69
CA PRO A 122 -11.00 -0.05 4.63
C PRO A 122 -9.89 1.00 4.72
N ILE A 123 -9.38 1.39 3.56
CA ILE A 123 -8.31 2.38 3.40
C ILE A 123 -8.92 3.66 2.84
N GLY A 124 -8.55 4.80 3.42
CA GLY A 124 -8.97 6.11 2.96
C GLY A 124 -7.87 6.88 2.23
N ARG A 125 -8.27 7.81 1.39
CA ARG A 125 -7.36 8.70 0.65
C ARG A 125 -6.63 9.65 1.60
N GLY A 126 -5.31 9.47 1.70
CA GLY A 126 -4.45 10.19 2.64
C GLY A 126 -4.09 9.41 3.90
N GLN A 127 -4.58 8.18 4.04
CA GLN A 127 -4.25 7.27 5.13
C GLN A 127 -2.89 6.59 4.89
N ARG A 128 -2.27 6.15 5.98
CA ARG A 128 -1.09 5.27 5.97
C ARG A 128 -1.51 3.91 6.51
N GLU A 129 -1.63 2.94 5.63
CA GLU A 129 -2.02 1.57 6.02
C GLU A 129 -0.88 0.60 5.76
N LEU A 130 -0.39 -0.03 6.82
CA LEU A 130 0.74 -0.96 6.76
C LEU A 130 0.29 -2.32 6.22
N ILE A 131 1.05 -2.88 5.29
CA ILE A 131 0.93 -4.27 4.86
C ILE A 131 2.09 -5.05 5.48
N ILE A 132 1.80 -5.97 6.40
CA ILE A 132 2.81 -6.65 7.20
C ILE A 132 2.62 -8.16 7.19
N GLY A 133 3.71 -8.91 7.15
CA GLY A 133 3.70 -10.38 7.20
C GLY A 133 5.02 -10.98 6.76
N ASP A 134 5.15 -12.30 6.88
CA ASP A 134 6.34 -13.04 6.49
C ASP A 134 6.56 -13.05 4.97
N ARG A 135 7.70 -13.57 4.55
CA ARG A 135 7.99 -13.76 3.11
C ARG A 135 6.92 -14.62 2.45
N GLN A 136 6.59 -14.29 1.20
CA GLN A 136 5.66 -15.05 0.35
C GLN A 136 4.23 -15.19 0.91
N THR A 137 3.80 -14.33 1.82
CA THR A 137 2.41 -14.30 2.32
C THR A 137 1.45 -13.51 1.43
N GLY A 138 1.92 -12.93 0.33
CA GLY A 138 1.07 -12.18 -0.60
C GLY A 138 1.06 -10.66 -0.40
N LYS A 139 1.99 -10.07 0.36
CA LYS A 139 2.06 -8.61 0.60
C LYS A 139 2.06 -7.80 -0.70
N THR A 140 2.97 -8.15 -1.62
CA THR A 140 3.07 -7.51 -2.94
C THR A 140 1.80 -7.69 -3.77
N ALA A 141 1.14 -8.85 -3.67
CA ALA A 141 -0.11 -9.11 -4.39
C ALA A 141 -1.25 -8.19 -3.93
N VAL A 142 -1.42 -7.99 -2.62
CA VAL A 142 -2.40 -7.05 -2.07
C VAL A 142 -2.14 -5.62 -2.58
N ALA A 143 -0.89 -5.20 -2.59
CA ALA A 143 -0.50 -3.89 -3.08
C ALA A 143 -0.75 -3.73 -4.59
N LEU A 144 -0.44 -4.76 -5.40
CA LEU A 144 -0.69 -4.74 -6.84
C LEU A 144 -2.18 -4.75 -7.17
N ASP A 145 -3.00 -5.54 -6.48
CA ASP A 145 -4.45 -5.54 -6.69
C ASP A 145 -5.07 -4.17 -6.45
N ALA A 146 -4.57 -3.42 -5.44
CA ALA A 146 -4.97 -2.05 -5.20
C ALA A 146 -4.65 -1.12 -6.39
N ILE A 147 -3.50 -1.31 -7.05
CA ILE A 147 -3.15 -0.57 -8.28
C ILE A 147 -4.04 -1.00 -9.44
N LEU A 148 -4.19 -2.29 -9.69
CA LEU A 148 -4.94 -2.83 -10.82
C LEU A 148 -6.42 -2.42 -10.76
N ASN A 149 -6.99 -2.31 -9.56
CA ASN A 149 -8.38 -1.88 -9.38
C ASN A 149 -8.63 -0.43 -9.83
N GLN A 150 -7.61 0.40 -9.92
CA GLN A 150 -7.76 1.79 -10.33
C GLN A 150 -8.01 1.94 -11.84
N LYS A 151 -7.77 0.91 -12.65
CA LYS A 151 -7.98 0.95 -14.11
C LYS A 151 -9.37 1.48 -14.49
N ARG A 152 -10.42 0.92 -13.89
CA ARG A 152 -11.80 1.30 -14.16
C ARG A 152 -12.09 2.73 -13.72
N ILE A 153 -11.63 3.11 -12.53
CA ILE A 153 -11.86 4.44 -11.96
C ILE A 153 -11.10 5.50 -12.76
N ASN A 154 -9.86 5.20 -13.14
CA ASN A 154 -9.01 6.11 -13.92
C ASN A 154 -9.42 6.23 -15.40
N ALA A 155 -10.25 5.32 -15.91
CA ALA A 155 -10.83 5.41 -17.25
C ALA A 155 -11.97 6.45 -17.34
N THR A 156 -12.48 6.92 -16.22
CA THR A 156 -13.50 7.96 -16.19
C THR A 156 -12.91 9.34 -16.51
N ASN A 157 -13.73 10.28 -16.97
CA ASN A 157 -13.30 11.67 -17.23
C ASN A 157 -13.27 12.52 -15.95
N ASP A 158 -13.66 11.98 -14.81
CA ASP A 158 -13.72 12.70 -13.54
C ASP A 158 -12.36 12.63 -12.83
N GLU A 159 -11.58 13.69 -12.98
CA GLU A 159 -10.24 13.79 -12.38
C GLU A 159 -10.26 13.69 -10.84
N SER A 160 -11.36 14.10 -10.20
CA SER A 160 -11.50 14.02 -8.73
C SER A 160 -11.60 12.59 -8.21
N LYS A 161 -11.96 11.63 -9.07
CA LYS A 161 -12.06 10.21 -8.69
C LYS A 161 -10.79 9.44 -9.00
N LYS A 162 -9.95 9.92 -9.92
CA LYS A 162 -8.73 9.22 -10.32
C LYS A 162 -7.76 9.06 -9.16
N LEU A 163 -7.01 7.99 -9.20
CA LEU A 163 -5.95 7.69 -8.24
C LEU A 163 -4.70 7.27 -9.02
N TYR A 164 -3.69 8.12 -9.00
CA TYR A 164 -2.40 7.84 -9.59
C TYR A 164 -1.56 6.97 -8.66
N CYS A 165 -0.74 6.11 -9.21
CA CYS A 165 -0.02 5.12 -8.43
C CYS A 165 1.49 5.32 -8.54
N VAL A 166 2.19 5.21 -7.42
CA VAL A 166 3.65 5.19 -7.36
C VAL A 166 4.06 3.91 -6.66
N TYR A 167 4.83 3.07 -7.34
CA TYR A 167 5.37 1.85 -6.76
C TYR A 167 6.87 2.00 -6.55
N VAL A 168 7.33 1.87 -5.30
CA VAL A 168 8.74 1.98 -4.95
C VAL A 168 9.26 0.59 -4.56
N ALA A 169 10.07 -0.01 -5.44
CA ALA A 169 10.74 -1.28 -5.20
C ALA A 169 12.08 -1.03 -4.53
N VAL A 170 12.26 -1.51 -3.29
CA VAL A 170 13.47 -1.35 -2.51
C VAL A 170 14.12 -2.69 -2.22
N GLY A 171 15.35 -2.88 -2.66
CA GLY A 171 16.13 -4.08 -2.37
C GLY A 171 15.56 -5.38 -2.95
N GLN A 172 14.69 -5.30 -3.93
CA GLN A 172 14.13 -6.46 -4.64
C GLN A 172 15.07 -6.95 -5.74
N LYS A 173 14.89 -8.21 -6.16
CA LYS A 173 15.61 -8.77 -7.31
C LYS A 173 15.14 -8.06 -8.59
N ARG A 174 16.06 -7.85 -9.55
CA ARG A 174 15.72 -7.25 -10.86
C ARG A 174 14.62 -8.02 -11.59
N SER A 175 14.66 -9.37 -11.53
CA SER A 175 13.63 -10.22 -12.12
C SER A 175 12.24 -10.00 -11.53
N THR A 176 12.16 -9.75 -10.21
CA THR A 176 10.89 -9.45 -9.53
C THR A 176 10.33 -8.10 -9.99
N VAL A 177 11.19 -7.08 -10.11
CA VAL A 177 10.77 -5.76 -10.62
C VAL A 177 10.34 -5.86 -12.09
N ALA A 178 11.08 -6.60 -12.92
CA ALA A 178 10.70 -6.81 -14.32
C ALA A 178 9.34 -7.51 -14.45
N GLN A 179 9.08 -8.53 -13.63
CA GLN A 179 7.78 -9.22 -13.62
C GLN A 179 6.64 -8.29 -13.17
N LEU A 180 6.89 -7.44 -12.17
CA LEU A 180 5.94 -6.43 -11.70
C LEU A 180 5.58 -5.43 -12.82
N VAL A 181 6.59 -4.88 -13.49
CA VAL A 181 6.38 -3.94 -14.62
C VAL A 181 5.57 -4.62 -15.71
N LYS A 182 5.90 -5.86 -16.07
CA LYS A 182 5.16 -6.65 -17.06
C LYS A 182 3.69 -6.85 -16.63
N THR A 183 3.44 -7.19 -15.36
CA THR A 183 2.07 -7.33 -14.83
C THR A 183 1.28 -6.02 -14.95
N LEU A 184 1.91 -4.89 -14.66
CA LEU A 184 1.27 -3.57 -14.79
C LEU A 184 0.99 -3.24 -16.27
N GLU A 185 1.89 -3.57 -17.20
CA GLU A 185 1.70 -3.36 -18.63
C GLU A 185 0.57 -4.23 -19.20
N GLU A 186 0.57 -5.52 -18.90
CA GLU A 186 -0.45 -6.48 -19.36
C GLU A 186 -1.86 -6.13 -18.89
N ASN A 187 -1.98 -5.46 -17.75
CA ASN A 187 -3.25 -5.01 -17.19
C ASN A 187 -3.57 -3.53 -17.48
N ASP A 188 -2.85 -2.87 -18.38
CA ASP A 188 -2.99 -1.43 -18.69
C ASP A 188 -2.84 -0.50 -17.47
N ALA A 189 -2.20 -0.95 -16.42
CA ALA A 189 -2.06 -0.19 -15.17
C ALA A 189 -0.80 0.69 -15.15
N LEU A 190 0.20 0.37 -15.99
CA LEU A 190 1.43 1.16 -16.04
C LEU A 190 1.16 2.59 -16.52
N LYS A 191 0.19 2.81 -17.40
CA LYS A 191 -0.15 4.14 -17.94
C LYS A 191 -0.56 5.19 -16.91
N TYR A 192 -1.03 4.78 -15.73
CA TYR A 192 -1.33 5.67 -14.61
C TYR A 192 -0.42 5.43 -13.41
N SER A 193 0.69 4.73 -13.61
CA SER A 193 1.63 4.35 -12.55
C SER A 193 3.05 4.85 -12.85
N ILE A 194 3.80 5.11 -11.79
CA ILE A 194 5.24 5.39 -11.81
C ILE A 194 5.92 4.29 -11.02
N VAL A 195 6.97 3.68 -11.57
CA VAL A 195 7.77 2.69 -10.85
C VAL A 195 9.15 3.27 -10.54
N VAL A 196 9.51 3.32 -9.26
CA VAL A 196 10.84 3.72 -8.79
C VAL A 196 11.56 2.48 -8.28
N ALA A 197 12.67 2.11 -8.88
CA ALA A 197 13.39 0.90 -8.57
C ALA A 197 14.79 1.18 -8.02
N ALA A 198 15.05 0.64 -6.80
CA ALA A 198 16.38 0.51 -6.23
C ALA A 198 16.59 -0.96 -5.86
N THR A 199 17.12 -1.73 -6.81
CA THR A 199 17.22 -3.19 -6.67
C THR A 199 18.30 -3.62 -5.67
N ALA A 200 18.30 -4.91 -5.30
CA ALA A 200 19.24 -5.47 -4.33
C ALA A 200 20.72 -5.37 -4.75
N SER A 201 20.99 -5.20 -6.05
CA SER A 201 22.35 -5.03 -6.59
C SER A 201 22.85 -3.58 -6.52
N GLU A 202 21.99 -2.64 -6.13
CA GLU A 202 22.37 -1.24 -6.03
C GLU A 202 22.94 -0.90 -4.65
N ALA A 203 23.73 0.17 -4.59
CA ALA A 203 24.36 0.62 -3.36
C ALA A 203 23.29 1.04 -2.31
N ALA A 204 23.60 0.84 -1.04
CA ALA A 204 22.71 1.17 0.07
C ALA A 204 22.15 2.60 0.04
N PRO A 205 22.92 3.64 -0.35
CA PRO A 205 22.39 5.00 -0.47
C PRO A 205 21.23 5.14 -1.47
N LEU A 206 21.23 4.36 -2.56
CA LEU A 206 20.15 4.36 -3.54
C LEU A 206 18.90 3.68 -3.01
N GLN A 207 19.06 2.57 -2.30
CA GLN A 207 17.94 1.90 -1.61
C GLN A 207 17.35 2.77 -0.48
N TYR A 208 18.17 3.59 0.18
CA TYR A 208 17.74 4.54 1.18
C TYR A 208 16.92 5.68 0.60
N ILE A 209 17.37 6.30 -0.52
CA ILE A 209 16.74 7.51 -1.06
C ILE A 209 15.48 7.20 -1.89
N ALA A 210 15.38 6.02 -2.50
CA ALA A 210 14.28 5.66 -3.40
C ALA A 210 12.88 5.91 -2.83
N PRO A 211 12.54 5.57 -1.57
CA PRO A 211 11.24 5.89 -0.99
C PRO A 211 10.97 7.40 -0.94
N PHE A 212 11.97 8.22 -0.66
CA PHE A 212 11.83 9.68 -0.64
C PHE A 212 11.61 10.24 -2.04
N THR A 213 12.30 9.69 -3.04
CA THR A 213 12.11 10.04 -4.46
C THR A 213 10.69 9.74 -4.92
N GLY A 214 10.20 8.53 -4.66
CA GLY A 214 8.83 8.15 -4.99
C GLY A 214 7.80 9.03 -4.27
N THR A 215 8.05 9.37 -3.01
CA THR A 215 7.19 10.28 -2.24
C THR A 215 7.12 11.66 -2.88
N ALA A 216 8.23 12.23 -3.32
CA ALA A 216 8.23 13.53 -4.02
C ALA A 216 7.39 13.48 -5.32
N MET A 217 7.44 12.36 -6.04
CA MET A 217 6.61 12.15 -7.23
C MET A 217 5.11 12.06 -6.89
N GLY A 218 4.76 11.35 -5.82
CA GLY A 218 3.37 11.25 -5.33
C GLY A 218 2.85 12.58 -4.77
N GLU A 219 3.68 13.33 -4.08
CA GLU A 219 3.34 14.65 -3.53
C GLU A 219 2.99 15.66 -4.63
N TRP A 220 3.63 15.56 -5.79
CA TRP A 220 3.29 16.43 -6.91
C TRP A 220 1.80 16.34 -7.26
N PHE A 221 1.23 15.14 -7.30
CA PHE A 221 -0.22 14.94 -7.54
C PHE A 221 -1.05 15.52 -6.39
N ARG A 222 -0.70 15.21 -5.14
CA ARG A 222 -1.39 15.72 -3.95
C ARG A 222 -1.43 17.25 -3.95
N ASP A 223 -0.30 17.89 -4.19
CA ASP A 223 -0.15 19.34 -4.10
C ASP A 223 -0.79 20.08 -5.29
N ASN A 224 -1.11 19.36 -6.37
CA ASN A 224 -1.87 19.85 -7.52
C ASN A 224 -3.35 19.42 -7.48
N GLY A 225 -3.90 19.13 -6.30
CA GLY A 225 -5.33 18.84 -6.10
C GLY A 225 -5.77 17.46 -6.60
N ARG A 226 -4.83 16.55 -6.87
CA ARG A 226 -5.07 15.20 -7.37
C ARG A 226 -4.86 14.17 -6.25
N HIS A 227 -5.16 12.92 -6.55
CA HIS A 227 -4.98 11.83 -5.60
C HIS A 227 -3.94 10.85 -6.10
N ALA A 228 -3.05 10.45 -5.18
CA ALA A 228 -2.06 9.42 -5.45
C ALA A 228 -2.00 8.40 -4.31
N VAL A 229 -1.61 7.17 -4.64
CA VAL A 229 -1.21 6.13 -3.70
C VAL A 229 0.23 5.78 -3.94
N ILE A 230 1.00 5.63 -2.87
CA ILE A 230 2.39 5.18 -2.93
C ILE A 230 2.56 3.88 -2.16
N ILE A 231 3.21 2.93 -2.80
CA ILE A 231 3.54 1.63 -2.22
C ILE A 231 5.04 1.59 -2.00
N PHE A 232 5.47 1.24 -0.80
CA PHE A 232 6.88 1.05 -0.46
C PHE A 232 7.15 -0.44 -0.23
N ASP A 233 7.68 -1.12 -1.20
CA ASP A 233 7.94 -2.56 -1.13
C ASP A 233 9.46 -2.85 -1.18
N ASP A 234 10.15 -2.94 -0.03
CA ASP A 234 9.66 -2.79 1.34
C ASP A 234 10.54 -1.82 2.17
N LEU A 235 9.96 -1.28 3.22
CA LEU A 235 10.67 -0.38 4.14
C LEU A 235 11.63 -1.11 5.09
N SER A 236 11.49 -2.43 5.28
CA SER A 236 12.46 -3.23 6.03
C SER A 236 13.84 -3.16 5.38
N LYS A 237 13.91 -3.27 4.06
CA LYS A 237 15.15 -3.15 3.29
C LYS A 237 15.70 -1.73 3.29
N GLN A 238 14.84 -0.71 3.26
CA GLN A 238 15.29 0.67 3.46
C GLN A 238 15.97 0.85 4.81
N ALA A 239 15.40 0.31 5.89
CA ALA A 239 16.00 0.37 7.21
C ALA A 239 17.35 -0.36 7.28
N VAL A 240 17.48 -1.53 6.63
CA VAL A 240 18.75 -2.26 6.50
C VAL A 240 19.79 -1.43 5.75
N ALA A 241 19.43 -0.79 4.66
CA ALA A 241 20.32 0.11 3.91
C ALA A 241 20.78 1.29 4.78
N TYR A 242 19.87 1.88 5.56
CA TYR A 242 20.19 2.96 6.50
C TYR A 242 21.12 2.50 7.63
N ARG A 243 20.88 1.30 8.18
CA ARG A 243 21.77 0.68 9.16
C ARG A 243 23.18 0.49 8.60
N GLN A 244 23.29 -0.04 7.38
CA GLN A 244 24.57 -0.23 6.71
C GLN A 244 25.35 1.08 6.56
N MET A 245 24.69 2.15 6.09
CA MET A 245 25.29 3.46 5.95
C MET A 245 25.74 4.04 7.29
N SER A 246 24.90 3.92 8.31
CA SER A 246 25.17 4.45 9.66
C SER A 246 26.35 3.76 10.31
N LEU A 247 26.49 2.44 10.17
CA LEU A 247 27.63 1.67 10.68
C LEU A 247 28.94 2.04 9.93
N LEU A 248 28.87 2.27 8.61
CA LEU A 248 30.03 2.72 7.84
C LEU A 248 30.48 4.13 8.29
N LEU A 249 29.53 4.98 8.70
CA LEU A 249 29.81 6.30 9.27
C LEU A 249 30.18 6.26 10.77
N ARG A 250 30.38 5.06 11.32
CA ARG A 250 30.75 4.83 12.73
C ARG A 250 29.76 5.41 13.74
N ARG A 251 28.49 5.57 13.36
CA ARG A 251 27.45 5.93 14.31
C ARG A 251 27.24 4.78 15.30
N PRO A 252 27.04 5.06 16.60
CA PRO A 252 26.82 4.03 17.59
C PRO A 252 25.56 3.24 17.28
N PRO A 253 25.60 1.90 17.25
CA PRO A 253 24.42 1.07 17.04
C PRO A 253 23.54 1.02 18.28
N GLY A 254 22.20 1.03 18.06
CA GLY A 254 21.19 0.75 19.06
C GLY A 254 20.63 -0.67 18.97
N ARG A 255 19.34 -0.82 19.26
CA ARG A 255 18.62 -2.11 19.19
C ARG A 255 18.74 -2.70 17.78
N GLU A 256 19.05 -3.99 17.69
CA GLU A 256 19.26 -4.74 16.43
C GLU A 256 20.28 -4.06 15.48
N ALA A 257 21.26 -3.36 16.07
CA ALA A 257 22.27 -2.59 15.38
C ALA A 257 21.74 -1.43 14.50
N TYR A 258 20.48 -1.04 14.63
CA TYR A 258 19.95 0.14 13.97
C TYR A 258 20.43 1.42 14.66
N PRO A 259 20.62 2.53 13.92
CA PRO A 259 20.92 3.82 14.53
C PRO A 259 19.72 4.34 15.32
N GLY A 260 19.96 5.17 16.34
CA GLY A 260 18.92 5.68 17.24
C GLY A 260 17.82 6.49 16.56
N ASP A 261 18.08 7.02 15.36
CA ASP A 261 17.14 7.82 14.58
C ASP A 261 16.39 7.03 13.49
N VAL A 262 16.42 5.68 13.53
CA VAL A 262 15.70 4.87 12.53
C VAL A 262 14.18 5.05 12.60
N PHE A 263 13.62 5.34 13.77
CA PHE A 263 12.21 5.74 13.89
C PHE A 263 11.93 7.00 13.07
N TYR A 264 12.79 8.00 13.16
CA TYR A 264 12.67 9.25 12.43
C TYR A 264 12.80 9.06 10.91
N LEU A 265 13.58 8.06 10.46
CA LEU A 265 13.65 7.69 9.04
C LEU A 265 12.26 7.41 8.46
N HIS A 266 11.50 6.52 9.08
CA HIS A 266 10.19 6.12 8.60
C HIS A 266 9.09 7.13 8.93
N SER A 267 9.14 7.78 10.10
CA SER A 267 8.13 8.76 10.48
C SER A 267 8.15 9.98 9.57
N ARG A 268 9.33 10.55 9.26
CA ARG A 268 9.42 11.69 8.34
C ARG A 268 9.04 11.35 6.90
N LEU A 269 9.17 10.09 6.49
CA LEU A 269 8.71 9.60 5.19
C LEU A 269 7.18 9.48 5.16
N LEU A 270 6.62 8.74 6.11
CA LEU A 270 5.20 8.39 6.14
C LEU A 270 4.29 9.55 6.52
N GLU A 271 4.77 10.51 7.32
CA GLU A 271 4.03 11.74 7.65
C GLU A 271 3.77 12.65 6.44
N ARG A 272 4.50 12.45 5.34
CA ARG A 272 4.25 13.14 4.07
C ARG A 272 2.98 12.66 3.36
N ALA A 273 2.51 11.45 3.66
CA ALA A 273 1.20 10.96 3.22
C ALA A 273 0.10 11.63 4.04
N ALA A 274 -0.79 12.34 3.37
CA ALA A 274 -1.85 13.10 4.01
C ALA A 274 -2.99 13.42 3.01
N LYS A 275 -4.18 13.72 3.57
CA LYS A 275 -5.27 14.39 2.86
C LYS A 275 -5.18 15.89 3.13
N LEU A 276 -5.10 16.69 2.09
CA LEU A 276 -5.13 18.14 2.20
C LEU A 276 -6.57 18.66 2.24
N ASN A 277 -6.74 19.82 2.86
CA ASN A 277 -8.02 20.52 2.87
C ASN A 277 -8.27 21.26 1.55
N ASP A 278 -9.50 21.72 1.35
CA ASP A 278 -9.94 22.34 0.09
C ASP A 278 -9.18 23.63 -0.22
N LYS A 279 -8.72 24.37 0.80
CA LYS A 279 -7.88 25.58 0.62
C LYS A 279 -6.53 25.27 0.03
N HIS A 280 -6.06 24.04 0.17
CA HIS A 280 -4.79 23.53 -0.37
C HIS A 280 -5.02 22.55 -1.54
N GLY A 281 -6.16 22.69 -2.24
CA GLY A 281 -6.48 21.90 -3.44
C GLY A 281 -7.19 20.56 -3.19
N GLY A 282 -7.38 20.14 -1.94
CA GLY A 282 -8.12 18.91 -1.60
C GLY A 282 -7.46 17.60 -2.04
N GLY A 283 -6.23 17.63 -2.52
CA GLY A 283 -5.50 16.44 -2.96
C GLY A 283 -5.11 15.49 -1.82
N SER A 284 -4.67 14.30 -2.17
CA SER A 284 -4.22 13.31 -1.17
C SER A 284 -3.05 12.47 -1.65
N LEU A 285 -2.23 12.03 -0.71
CA LEU A 285 -1.23 10.99 -0.89
C LEU A 285 -1.48 9.91 0.16
N THR A 286 -1.84 8.72 -0.28
CA THR A 286 -2.07 7.53 0.55
C THR A 286 -0.82 6.68 0.53
N ALA A 287 -0.37 6.18 1.69
CA ALA A 287 0.81 5.34 1.78
C ALA A 287 0.44 3.90 2.16
N LEU A 288 0.97 2.95 1.41
CA LEU A 288 0.92 1.52 1.69
C LEU A 288 2.35 1.00 1.91
N PRO A 289 2.95 1.25 3.08
CA PRO A 289 4.25 0.67 3.40
C PRO A 289 4.12 -0.85 3.58
N VAL A 290 5.12 -1.57 3.10
CA VAL A 290 5.26 -3.02 3.30
C VAL A 290 6.39 -3.28 4.28
N ILE A 291 6.13 -4.12 5.28
CA ILE A 291 7.12 -4.60 6.24
C ILE A 291 7.16 -6.12 6.21
N GLU A 292 8.37 -6.66 6.16
CA GLU A 292 8.62 -8.09 6.25
C GLU A 292 8.89 -8.50 7.70
N THR A 293 8.13 -9.49 8.19
CA THR A 293 8.37 -10.14 9.48
C THR A 293 9.12 -11.45 9.29
N GLN A 294 9.64 -12.00 10.39
CA GLN A 294 10.24 -13.32 10.44
C GLN A 294 9.48 -14.16 11.48
N GLY A 295 8.86 -15.25 11.05
CA GLY A 295 8.05 -16.10 11.93
C GLY A 295 6.83 -15.40 12.54
N GLY A 296 6.28 -14.39 11.87
CA GLY A 296 5.14 -13.63 12.36
C GLY A 296 5.45 -12.66 13.51
N ASP A 297 6.74 -12.45 13.85
CA ASP A 297 7.15 -11.58 14.97
C ASP A 297 6.91 -10.09 14.65
N VAL A 298 5.82 -9.55 15.14
CA VAL A 298 5.49 -8.13 15.06
C VAL A 298 6.13 -7.30 16.19
N SER A 299 6.76 -7.95 17.17
CA SER A 299 7.44 -7.30 18.31
C SER A 299 8.87 -6.86 17.99
N ALA A 300 9.41 -7.23 16.85
CA ALA A 300 10.70 -6.79 16.35
C ALA A 300 10.76 -5.26 16.19
N TYR A 301 11.96 -4.71 16.11
CA TYR A 301 12.17 -3.26 16.23
C TYR A 301 11.54 -2.47 15.09
N ILE A 302 11.76 -2.85 13.84
CA ILE A 302 11.20 -2.14 12.68
C ILE A 302 9.68 -2.30 12.58
N PRO A 303 9.09 -3.52 12.71
CA PRO A 303 7.64 -3.69 12.76
C PRO A 303 6.94 -2.79 13.78
N THR A 304 7.40 -2.80 15.04
CA THR A 304 6.79 -1.98 16.11
C THR A 304 6.85 -0.48 15.82
N ASN A 305 7.96 0.00 15.26
CA ASN A 305 8.09 1.40 14.88
C ASN A 305 7.07 1.78 13.80
N VAL A 306 6.96 0.98 12.73
CA VAL A 306 6.07 1.31 11.61
C VAL A 306 4.60 1.15 11.99
N ILE A 307 4.22 0.15 12.79
CA ILE A 307 2.87 0.02 13.34
C ILE A 307 2.47 1.28 14.14
N SER A 308 3.39 1.86 14.90
CA SER A 308 3.11 3.07 15.67
C SER A 308 2.95 4.35 14.83
N ILE A 309 3.61 4.41 13.67
CA ILE A 309 3.56 5.55 12.74
C ILE A 309 2.31 5.51 11.87
N THR A 310 1.84 4.31 11.51
CA THR A 310 0.73 4.11 10.57
C THR A 310 -0.65 4.22 11.22
N ASP A 311 -1.67 4.41 10.39
CA ASP A 311 -3.07 4.54 10.80
C ASP A 311 -3.81 3.18 10.80
N GLY A 312 -3.08 2.11 10.88
CA GLY A 312 -3.55 0.73 10.89
C GLY A 312 -2.63 -0.21 10.13
N GLN A 313 -3.01 -1.49 10.12
CA GLN A 313 -2.25 -2.53 9.44
C GLN A 313 -3.14 -3.64 8.88
N ILE A 314 -2.74 -4.17 7.75
CA ILE A 314 -3.20 -5.42 7.15
C ILE A 314 -2.15 -6.49 7.49
N PHE A 315 -2.49 -7.41 8.38
CA PHE A 315 -1.60 -8.48 8.81
C PHE A 315 -1.85 -9.74 7.97
N LEU A 316 -0.82 -10.18 7.24
CA LEU A 316 -0.86 -11.41 6.44
C LEU A 316 -0.17 -12.54 7.18
N GLU A 317 -0.93 -13.61 7.40
CA GLU A 317 -0.51 -14.74 8.23
C GLU A 317 -0.11 -15.95 7.38
N THR A 318 1.06 -16.50 7.67
CA THR A 318 1.63 -17.65 6.96
C THR A 318 0.74 -18.88 7.06
N GLU A 319 0.15 -19.15 8.23
CA GLU A 319 -0.71 -20.30 8.44
C GLU A 319 -1.96 -20.24 7.57
N LEU A 320 -2.61 -19.08 7.47
CA LEU A 320 -3.77 -18.88 6.60
C LEU A 320 -3.40 -19.07 5.13
N PHE A 321 -2.23 -18.57 4.71
CA PHE A 321 -1.74 -18.71 3.35
C PHE A 321 -1.57 -20.16 2.93
N TYR A 322 -0.98 -21.00 3.79
CA TYR A 322 -0.80 -22.43 3.52
C TYR A 322 -2.11 -23.24 3.63
N LYS A 323 -3.08 -22.78 4.42
CA LYS A 323 -4.45 -23.31 4.43
C LYS A 323 -5.27 -22.95 3.18
N GLY A 324 -4.67 -22.22 2.23
CA GLY A 324 -5.35 -21.81 1.00
C GLY A 324 -6.30 -20.61 1.15
N ILE A 325 -6.28 -19.93 2.30
CA ILE A 325 -7.03 -18.69 2.51
C ILE A 325 -6.21 -17.53 1.93
N ARG A 326 -6.62 -17.04 0.78
CA ARG A 326 -5.91 -15.99 0.05
C ARG A 326 -6.89 -14.91 -0.44
N PRO A 327 -6.66 -13.61 -0.10
CA PRO A 327 -5.56 -13.08 0.71
C PRO A 327 -5.54 -13.63 2.15
N ALA A 328 -4.34 -13.85 2.67
CA ALA A 328 -4.14 -14.49 3.99
C ALA A 328 -4.29 -13.48 5.15
N ILE A 329 -5.34 -12.67 5.12
CA ILE A 329 -5.56 -11.57 6.06
C ILE A 329 -6.06 -12.10 7.40
N ASN A 330 -5.29 -11.85 8.45
CA ASN A 330 -5.73 -12.09 9.82
C ASN A 330 -6.69 -10.98 10.26
N VAL A 331 -7.98 -11.30 10.38
CA VAL A 331 -9.04 -10.34 10.73
C VAL A 331 -8.87 -9.76 12.13
N GLY A 332 -8.34 -10.54 13.08
CA GLY A 332 -8.15 -10.12 14.47
C GLY A 332 -7.02 -9.12 14.64
N LEU A 333 -5.91 -9.31 13.91
CA LEU A 333 -4.72 -8.46 14.00
C LEU A 333 -4.74 -7.27 13.02
N SER A 334 -5.60 -7.32 12.01
CA SER A 334 -5.72 -6.25 11.02
C SER A 334 -6.68 -5.16 11.51
N VAL A 335 -6.25 -3.92 11.40
CA VAL A 335 -6.99 -2.76 11.92
C VAL A 335 -6.85 -1.58 10.97
N SER A 336 -7.95 -0.89 10.65
CA SER A 336 -7.94 0.45 10.08
C SER A 336 -8.45 1.45 11.13
N ARG A 337 -7.63 2.44 11.47
CA ARG A 337 -8.02 3.48 12.43
C ARG A 337 -8.99 4.49 11.83
N VAL A 338 -9.03 4.62 10.51
CA VAL A 338 -10.03 5.43 9.80
C VAL A 338 -11.37 4.69 9.72
N GLY A 339 -11.32 3.38 9.49
CA GLY A 339 -12.47 2.50 9.53
C GLY A 339 -13.57 2.91 8.54
N SER A 340 -14.82 2.81 8.97
CA SER A 340 -16.01 3.02 8.13
C SER A 340 -16.18 4.46 7.60
N ALA A 341 -15.41 5.44 8.09
CA ALA A 341 -15.38 6.78 7.52
C ALA A 341 -14.80 6.79 6.09
N ALA A 342 -13.97 5.79 5.76
CA ALA A 342 -13.36 5.59 4.45
C ALA A 342 -14.06 4.49 3.63
N GLN A 343 -15.31 4.14 3.93
CA GLN A 343 -16.08 3.16 3.16
C GLN A 343 -17.16 3.83 2.33
N VAL A 344 -17.41 3.28 1.15
CA VAL A 344 -18.63 3.54 0.38
C VAL A 344 -19.82 3.12 1.24
N LYS A 345 -20.88 3.91 1.28
CA LYS A 345 -22.01 3.69 2.19
C LYS A 345 -22.67 2.33 1.98
N ALA A 346 -22.81 1.86 0.73
CA ALA A 346 -23.31 0.53 0.42
C ALA A 346 -22.46 -0.58 1.07
N MET A 347 -21.13 -0.48 1.00
CA MET A 347 -20.23 -1.43 1.64
C MET A 347 -20.37 -1.38 3.17
N LYS A 348 -20.44 -0.19 3.75
CA LYS A 348 -20.66 -0.01 5.19
C LYS A 348 -21.96 -0.67 5.68
N GLN A 349 -23.03 -0.57 4.89
CA GLN A 349 -24.33 -1.17 5.22
C GLN A 349 -24.26 -2.70 5.30
N VAL A 350 -23.55 -3.34 4.37
CA VAL A 350 -23.49 -4.82 4.31
C VAL A 350 -22.38 -5.42 5.16
N ALA A 351 -21.28 -4.72 5.35
CA ALA A 351 -20.09 -5.24 6.04
C ALA A 351 -19.95 -4.80 7.50
N GLY A 352 -20.90 -4.02 8.02
CA GLY A 352 -20.77 -3.42 9.36
C GLY A 352 -20.57 -4.41 10.50
N SER A 353 -21.18 -5.60 10.43
CA SER A 353 -21.04 -6.67 11.41
C SER A 353 -20.07 -7.79 11.02
N LEU A 354 -19.56 -7.79 9.77
CA LEU A 354 -18.79 -8.89 9.21
C LEU A 354 -17.52 -9.20 10.01
N LYS A 355 -16.77 -8.16 10.37
CA LYS A 355 -15.52 -8.32 11.13
C LYS A 355 -15.78 -8.95 12.51
N LEU A 356 -16.79 -8.47 13.22
CA LEU A 356 -17.16 -9.00 14.53
C LEU A 356 -17.63 -10.46 14.42
N PHE A 357 -18.44 -10.76 13.42
CA PHE A 357 -18.91 -12.12 13.18
C PHE A 357 -17.75 -13.10 12.89
N LEU A 358 -16.80 -12.72 12.06
CA LEU A 358 -15.64 -13.54 11.76
C LEU A 358 -14.70 -13.71 12.96
N ALA A 359 -14.60 -12.71 13.84
CA ALA A 359 -13.87 -12.84 15.10
C ALA A 359 -14.54 -13.89 16.01
N GLN A 360 -15.85 -13.81 16.19
CA GLN A 360 -16.64 -14.80 16.94
C GLN A 360 -16.51 -16.20 16.32
N TYR A 361 -16.63 -16.32 15.01
CA TYR A 361 -16.42 -17.58 14.31
C TYR A 361 -15.07 -18.22 14.63
N ARG A 362 -13.98 -17.43 14.62
CA ARG A 362 -12.63 -17.94 14.92
C ARG A 362 -12.50 -18.46 16.34
N GLU A 363 -13.08 -17.76 17.32
CA GLU A 363 -13.10 -18.21 18.71
C GLU A 363 -13.85 -19.54 18.82
N VAL A 364 -15.05 -19.61 18.25
CA VAL A 364 -15.87 -20.82 18.28
C VAL A 364 -15.21 -21.98 17.53
N ALA A 365 -14.59 -21.72 16.38
CA ALA A 365 -13.89 -22.74 15.59
C ALA A 365 -12.70 -23.35 16.34
N ALA A 366 -11.99 -22.56 17.16
CA ALA A 366 -10.91 -23.06 18.00
C ALA A 366 -11.42 -24.01 19.09
N PHE A 367 -12.57 -23.70 19.71
CA PHE A 367 -13.19 -24.56 20.73
C PHE A 367 -13.86 -25.81 20.13
N ALA A 368 -14.45 -25.70 18.94
CA ALA A 368 -15.14 -26.79 18.25
C ALA A 368 -14.25 -28.03 17.96
N GLN A 369 -12.94 -27.83 17.90
CA GLN A 369 -11.98 -28.92 17.73
C GLN A 369 -11.92 -29.87 18.97
N PHE A 370 -12.39 -29.42 20.13
CA PHE A 370 -12.28 -30.14 21.39
C PHE A 370 -13.61 -30.62 21.94
N GLY A 371 -14.78 -30.30 21.34
CA GLY A 371 -16.10 -30.58 21.83
C GLY A 371 -16.99 -31.33 20.85
N SER A 372 -17.66 -32.43 21.30
CA SER A 372 -18.55 -33.22 20.46
C SER A 372 -20.00 -32.71 20.42
N ASP A 373 -20.46 -31.99 21.44
CA ASP A 373 -21.85 -31.50 21.55
C ASP A 373 -21.89 -29.96 21.48
N LEU A 374 -22.12 -29.48 20.27
CA LEU A 374 -22.32 -28.05 20.03
C LEU A 374 -23.83 -27.74 19.96
N ASP A 375 -24.24 -26.64 20.61
CA ASP A 375 -25.59 -26.12 20.50
C ASP A 375 -25.93 -25.62 19.09
N ALA A 376 -27.22 -25.44 18.79
CA ALA A 376 -27.69 -25.06 17.46
C ALA A 376 -27.15 -23.69 17.00
N SER A 377 -27.02 -22.74 17.93
CA SER A 377 -26.47 -21.39 17.66
C SER A 377 -25.02 -21.44 17.26
N THR A 378 -24.23 -22.22 17.99
CA THR A 378 -22.81 -22.46 17.70
C THR A 378 -22.59 -23.13 16.33
N LYS A 379 -23.43 -24.17 16.04
CA LYS A 379 -23.41 -24.83 14.72
C LYS A 379 -23.73 -23.86 13.57
N GLN A 380 -24.70 -22.97 13.76
CA GLN A 380 -25.05 -21.95 12.76
C GLN A 380 -23.91 -20.93 12.55
N THR A 381 -23.25 -20.49 13.62
CA THR A 381 -22.10 -19.59 13.55
C THR A 381 -20.96 -20.25 12.79
N LEU A 382 -20.64 -21.50 13.05
CA LEU A 382 -19.61 -22.27 12.32
C LEU A 382 -19.98 -22.41 10.84
N ASN A 383 -21.22 -22.85 10.56
CA ASN A 383 -21.71 -23.04 9.20
C ASN A 383 -21.62 -21.78 8.35
N ARG A 384 -22.04 -20.64 8.88
CA ARG A 384 -21.97 -19.35 8.19
C ARG A 384 -20.54 -18.82 8.08
N GLY A 385 -19.75 -18.98 9.15
CA GLY A 385 -18.34 -18.51 9.18
C GLY A 385 -17.45 -19.22 8.17
N GLU A 386 -17.64 -20.53 7.96
CA GLU A 386 -16.94 -21.29 6.91
C GLU A 386 -17.24 -20.73 5.52
N ARG A 387 -18.51 -20.47 5.22
CA ARG A 387 -18.94 -19.93 3.93
C ARG A 387 -18.47 -18.51 3.70
N LEU A 388 -18.52 -17.67 4.72
CA LEU A 388 -17.97 -16.31 4.64
C LEU A 388 -16.45 -16.32 4.44
N THR A 389 -15.74 -17.23 5.09
CA THR A 389 -14.28 -17.38 4.90
C THR A 389 -13.97 -17.80 3.46
N GLU A 390 -14.75 -18.72 2.90
CA GLU A 390 -14.61 -19.15 1.51
C GLU A 390 -14.95 -18.02 0.52
N LEU A 391 -16.05 -17.31 0.77
CA LEU A 391 -16.50 -16.18 -0.05
C LEU A 391 -15.49 -15.04 -0.09
N LEU A 392 -14.75 -14.81 1.00
CA LEU A 392 -13.74 -13.74 1.08
C LEU A 392 -12.42 -14.09 0.39
N LYS A 393 -12.22 -15.35 -0.02
CA LYS A 393 -11.09 -15.72 -0.88
C LYS A 393 -11.23 -15.01 -2.22
N GLN A 394 -10.10 -14.66 -2.79
CA GLN A 394 -10.05 -13.96 -4.08
C GLN A 394 -8.77 -14.34 -4.83
N LYS A 395 -8.90 -14.59 -6.12
CA LYS A 395 -7.75 -14.88 -6.98
C LYS A 395 -6.86 -13.65 -7.08
N GLN A 396 -5.56 -13.86 -7.17
CA GLN A 396 -4.58 -12.81 -7.37
C GLN A 396 -4.81 -12.10 -8.72
N TYR A 397 -4.62 -10.80 -8.75
CA TYR A 397 -4.82 -9.95 -9.94
C TYR A 397 -6.25 -9.96 -10.49
N SER A 398 -7.21 -10.15 -9.60
CA SER A 398 -8.63 -10.16 -9.94
C SER A 398 -9.43 -9.22 -9.04
N PRO A 399 -9.12 -7.93 -9.03
CA PRO A 399 -9.86 -6.97 -8.21
C PRO A 399 -11.30 -6.81 -8.71
N MET A 400 -12.23 -6.59 -7.77
CA MET A 400 -13.66 -6.48 -8.03
C MET A 400 -14.17 -5.05 -7.81
N ALA A 401 -15.25 -4.69 -8.51
CA ALA A 401 -15.97 -3.46 -8.24
C ALA A 401 -16.73 -3.52 -6.92
N VAL A 402 -16.95 -2.37 -6.28
CA VAL A 402 -17.80 -2.30 -5.07
C VAL A 402 -19.20 -2.80 -5.36
N SER A 403 -19.78 -2.46 -6.52
CA SER A 403 -21.08 -2.94 -6.96
C SER A 403 -21.18 -4.45 -7.10
N GLU A 404 -20.08 -5.13 -7.39
CA GLU A 404 -20.01 -6.60 -7.45
C GLU A 404 -19.80 -7.20 -6.04
N MET A 405 -18.95 -6.57 -5.21
CA MET A 405 -18.64 -7.06 -3.86
C MET A 405 -19.85 -6.95 -2.90
N VAL A 406 -20.60 -5.86 -2.99
CA VAL A 406 -21.74 -5.59 -2.08
C VAL A 406 -22.80 -6.70 -2.12
N PRO A 407 -23.29 -7.15 -3.29
CA PRO A 407 -24.23 -8.27 -3.36
C PRO A 407 -23.72 -9.59 -2.78
N LEU A 408 -22.43 -9.88 -3.00
CA LEU A 408 -21.80 -11.11 -2.50
C LEU A 408 -21.73 -11.09 -0.97
N ILE A 409 -21.24 -10.00 -0.39
CA ILE A 409 -21.13 -9.85 1.06
C ILE A 409 -22.53 -9.85 1.70
N PHE A 410 -23.49 -9.16 1.06
CA PHE A 410 -24.88 -9.18 1.50
C PHE A 410 -25.45 -10.60 1.59
N ALA A 411 -25.23 -11.41 0.55
CA ALA A 411 -25.69 -12.80 0.53
C ALA A 411 -25.06 -13.63 1.66
N GLY A 412 -23.75 -13.48 1.90
CA GLY A 412 -23.04 -14.21 2.94
C GLY A 412 -23.47 -13.81 4.34
N VAL A 413 -23.50 -12.51 4.63
CA VAL A 413 -23.84 -11.99 5.97
C VAL A 413 -25.29 -12.29 6.35
N ASN A 414 -26.23 -12.23 5.38
CA ASN A 414 -27.65 -12.49 5.63
C ASN A 414 -28.04 -13.98 5.57
N GLY A 415 -27.06 -14.90 5.45
CA GLY A 415 -27.29 -16.33 5.53
C GLY A 415 -27.87 -16.98 4.27
N HIS A 416 -27.89 -16.28 3.14
CA HIS A 416 -28.37 -16.85 1.87
C HIS A 416 -27.46 -17.96 1.32
N LEU A 417 -26.26 -18.12 1.88
CA LEU A 417 -25.31 -19.17 1.51
C LEU A 417 -25.33 -20.37 2.49
N ASP A 418 -26.08 -20.32 3.57
CA ASP A 418 -26.01 -21.30 4.65
C ASP A 418 -26.35 -22.77 4.18
N ASN A 419 -27.13 -22.90 3.12
CA ASN A 419 -27.49 -24.17 2.52
C ASN A 419 -26.61 -24.61 1.36
N ILE A 420 -25.68 -23.77 0.92
CA ILE A 420 -24.77 -24.07 -0.20
C ILE A 420 -23.54 -24.80 0.37
N PRO A 421 -23.12 -25.95 -0.20
CA PRO A 421 -21.90 -26.62 0.22
C PRO A 421 -20.68 -25.70 0.09
N VAL A 422 -19.78 -25.73 1.09
CA VAL A 422 -18.57 -24.88 1.11
C VAL A 422 -17.76 -25.01 -0.18
N ALA A 423 -17.60 -26.24 -0.69
CA ALA A 423 -16.88 -26.52 -1.93
C ALA A 423 -17.52 -25.90 -3.19
N LYS A 424 -18.77 -25.45 -3.13
CA LYS A 424 -19.48 -24.81 -4.24
C LYS A 424 -19.53 -23.28 -4.12
N ILE A 425 -19.01 -22.69 -3.05
CA ILE A 425 -19.09 -21.22 -2.82
C ILE A 425 -18.35 -20.45 -3.92
N GLU A 426 -17.14 -20.88 -4.33
CA GLU A 426 -16.40 -20.23 -5.43
C GLU A 426 -17.22 -20.25 -6.73
N LYS A 427 -17.80 -21.41 -7.08
CA LYS A 427 -18.64 -21.52 -8.26
C LYS A 427 -19.91 -20.66 -8.15
N TRP A 428 -20.54 -20.64 -6.97
CA TRP A 428 -21.69 -19.78 -6.72
C TRP A 428 -21.36 -18.30 -6.93
N GLU A 429 -20.22 -17.86 -6.43
CA GLU A 429 -19.74 -16.48 -6.61
C GLU A 429 -19.54 -16.14 -8.09
N GLU A 430 -18.88 -17.02 -8.84
CA GLU A 430 -18.62 -16.82 -10.27
C GLU A 430 -19.95 -16.77 -11.06
N ASP A 431 -20.82 -17.73 -10.86
CA ASP A 431 -22.12 -17.84 -11.54
C ASP A 431 -23.06 -16.69 -11.17
N PHE A 432 -23.12 -16.31 -9.88
CA PHE A 432 -23.96 -15.22 -9.42
C PHE A 432 -23.47 -13.85 -9.93
N THR A 433 -22.16 -13.64 -9.95
CA THR A 433 -21.59 -12.42 -10.52
C THR A 433 -21.89 -12.32 -12.03
N ALA A 434 -21.78 -13.42 -12.77
CA ALA A 434 -22.15 -13.48 -14.18
C ALA A 434 -23.64 -13.21 -14.38
N TYR A 435 -24.50 -13.80 -13.55
CA TYR A 435 -25.94 -13.58 -13.57
C TYR A 435 -26.32 -12.12 -13.30
N LEU A 436 -25.69 -11.47 -12.31
CA LEU A 436 -25.90 -10.05 -12.04
C LEU A 436 -25.52 -9.19 -13.24
N LYS A 437 -24.40 -9.45 -13.89
CA LYS A 437 -23.95 -8.70 -15.06
C LYS A 437 -24.85 -8.87 -16.27
N SER A 438 -25.38 -10.05 -16.51
CA SER A 438 -26.21 -10.36 -17.69
C SER A 438 -27.69 -10.04 -17.49
N ASN A 439 -28.24 -10.32 -16.32
CA ASN A 439 -29.69 -10.27 -16.06
C ASN A 439 -30.13 -9.16 -15.13
N GLN A 440 -29.22 -8.65 -14.30
CA GLN A 440 -29.52 -7.66 -13.25
C GLN A 440 -28.51 -6.49 -13.27
N ALA A 441 -28.04 -6.12 -14.46
CA ALA A 441 -27.07 -5.02 -14.63
C ALA A 441 -27.54 -3.70 -14.00
N GLU A 442 -28.84 -3.45 -13.96
CA GLU A 442 -29.44 -2.28 -13.32
C GLU A 442 -29.13 -2.21 -11.82
N VAL A 443 -29.10 -3.37 -11.11
CA VAL A 443 -28.76 -3.43 -9.68
C VAL A 443 -27.32 -2.94 -9.48
N LEU A 444 -26.38 -3.43 -10.28
CA LEU A 444 -24.97 -3.04 -10.23
C LEU A 444 -24.79 -1.54 -10.52
N GLN A 445 -25.44 -1.06 -11.58
CA GLN A 445 -25.38 0.36 -11.98
C GLN A 445 -25.97 1.29 -10.91
N THR A 446 -27.05 0.87 -10.24
CA THR A 446 -27.66 1.64 -9.16
C THR A 446 -26.73 1.74 -7.96
N ILE A 447 -26.08 0.63 -7.57
CA ILE A 447 -25.07 0.63 -6.50
C ILE A 447 -23.90 1.55 -6.84
N ASP A 448 -23.38 1.49 -8.06
CA ASP A 448 -22.27 2.35 -8.50
C ASP A 448 -22.65 3.84 -8.53
N LYS A 449 -23.88 4.15 -8.96
CA LYS A 449 -24.37 5.53 -9.08
C LYS A 449 -24.72 6.15 -7.73
N GLU A 450 -25.45 5.42 -6.88
CA GLU A 450 -25.96 5.94 -5.61
C GLU A 450 -24.96 5.76 -4.47
N GLY A 451 -24.06 4.80 -4.57
CA GLY A 451 -23.09 4.46 -3.53
C GLY A 451 -23.72 3.99 -2.22
N GLN A 452 -25.01 3.66 -2.22
CA GLN A 452 -25.77 3.22 -1.06
C GLN A 452 -26.85 2.22 -1.47
N LEU A 453 -27.33 1.42 -0.51
CA LEU A 453 -28.50 0.57 -0.67
C LEU A 453 -29.72 1.27 -0.09
N SER A 454 -30.70 1.64 -0.95
CA SER A 454 -32.03 2.02 -0.52
C SER A 454 -32.79 0.77 -0.02
N LYS A 455 -33.86 0.97 0.76
CA LYS A 455 -34.68 -0.18 1.23
C LYS A 455 -35.26 -0.98 0.06
N ASP A 456 -35.67 -0.29 -1.01
CA ASP A 456 -36.21 -0.94 -2.21
C ASP A 456 -35.15 -1.75 -2.95
N LEU A 457 -33.91 -1.19 -3.07
CA LEU A 457 -32.78 -1.89 -3.69
C LEU A 457 -32.35 -3.12 -2.85
N GLU A 458 -32.37 -2.97 -1.53
CA GLU A 458 -32.08 -4.09 -0.60
C GLU A 458 -33.10 -5.22 -0.74
N ALA A 459 -34.39 -4.88 -0.81
CA ALA A 459 -35.47 -5.86 -1.04
C ALA A 459 -35.30 -6.54 -2.42
N LYS A 460 -35.05 -5.76 -3.48
CA LYS A 460 -34.80 -6.29 -4.83
C LYS A 460 -33.60 -7.23 -4.84
N LEU A 461 -32.50 -6.84 -4.19
CA LEU A 461 -31.30 -7.66 -4.10
C LEU A 461 -31.56 -9.00 -3.39
N LYS A 462 -32.33 -8.98 -2.30
CA LYS A 462 -32.75 -10.19 -1.60
C LYS A 462 -33.54 -11.13 -2.51
N ASP A 463 -34.52 -10.61 -3.23
CA ASP A 463 -35.34 -11.39 -4.16
C ASP A 463 -34.49 -12.00 -5.28
N VAL A 464 -33.58 -11.23 -5.86
CA VAL A 464 -32.63 -11.68 -6.89
C VAL A 464 -31.75 -12.83 -6.38
N ILE A 465 -31.22 -12.75 -5.15
CA ILE A 465 -30.40 -13.81 -4.55
C ILE A 465 -31.25 -15.08 -4.31
N VAL A 466 -32.45 -14.92 -3.78
CA VAL A 466 -33.37 -16.07 -3.51
C VAL A 466 -33.76 -16.77 -4.81
N GLU A 467 -34.05 -16.01 -5.86
CA GLU A 467 -34.37 -16.55 -7.19
C GLU A 467 -33.18 -17.30 -7.79
N PHE A 468 -32.00 -16.70 -7.77
CA PHE A 468 -30.77 -17.33 -8.27
C PHE A 468 -30.48 -18.63 -7.50
N ASN A 469 -30.59 -18.64 -6.18
CA ASN A 469 -30.32 -19.80 -5.36
C ASN A 469 -31.26 -20.97 -5.65
N LYS A 470 -32.52 -20.75 -6.10
CA LYS A 470 -33.43 -21.82 -6.52
C LYS A 470 -32.97 -22.54 -7.78
N SER A 471 -32.24 -21.83 -8.66
CA SER A 471 -31.71 -22.38 -9.92
C SER A 471 -30.28 -22.93 -9.81
N PHE A 472 -29.59 -22.59 -8.73
CA PHE A 472 -28.21 -23.03 -8.50
C PHE A 472 -28.19 -24.46 -7.94
N SER A 473 -27.56 -25.39 -8.66
CA SER A 473 -27.51 -26.83 -8.37
C SER A 473 -26.10 -27.33 -7.94
#